data_4fde1187e6dbd68d6745267b314a9803
#
_entry.id   4fde1187e6dbd68d6745267b314a9803
#
_cell.length_a   1.000
_cell.length_b   1.000
_cell.length_c   1.000
_cell.angle_alpha   90.00
_cell.angle_beta   90.00
_cell.angle_gamma   90.00
#
_symmetry.space_group_name_H-M   'P 1'
#
loop_
_entity.id
_entity.type
_entity.pdbx_description
1 polymer ?
#
loop_
_entity_poly.entity_id
_entity_poly.type
_entity_poly.pdbx_seq_one_letter_code
_entity_poly.pdbx_strand_id
1 'polypeptide(L)'
;MKQTSEHIPGYSYGTAEVAPSPVSMWDLEGLKISAGFTEQDERYLRLAGEVLADQTMQIVDHWRSGIIASVPHLARHSRTPEGNPIPEYLAASNLRFQQWILDTCLRAHDQDWLNYQHEIALRHTAAKKNKLDGVQSTAYVPFRDVIAFIAVMNETMKPYLAAKGHSIEEVDRMHRAWCKAIQIQLALWARSYTDATKETSEW
;
A
#
# COMPACT_ATOMS: atom_id res chain seq x y z
N MET A 1 -10.46 -18.80 16.29
CA MET A 1 -9.03 -18.99 16.57
C MET A 1 -8.40 -17.60 16.65
N LYS A 2 -7.80 -17.21 17.79
CA LYS A 2 -7.00 -15.98 17.89
C LYS A 2 -5.73 -16.22 17.05
N GLN A 3 -5.61 -15.56 15.89
CA GLN A 3 -4.31 -15.40 15.26
C GLN A 3 -3.43 -14.66 16.27
N THR A 4 -2.41 -15.34 16.77
CA THR A 4 -1.27 -14.69 17.41
C THR A 4 -0.70 -13.73 16.35
N SER A 5 -0.84 -12.44 16.56
CA SER A 5 -0.21 -11.44 15.69
C SER A 5 1.30 -11.64 15.80
N GLU A 6 1.89 -12.36 14.85
CA GLU A 6 3.34 -12.34 14.68
C GLU A 6 3.76 -10.89 14.57
N HIS A 7 4.75 -10.52 15.36
CA HIS A 7 5.27 -9.16 15.37
C HIS A 7 5.90 -8.85 14.00
N ILE A 8 5.24 -8.00 13.23
CA ILE A 8 5.75 -7.54 11.93
C ILE A 8 6.74 -6.40 12.18
N PRO A 9 8.04 -6.57 11.87
CA PRO A 9 9.05 -5.54 12.12
C PRO A 9 8.69 -4.21 11.44
N GLY A 10 8.63 -3.14 12.23
CA GLY A 10 8.32 -1.79 11.75
C GLY A 10 6.86 -1.55 11.35
N TYR A 11 5.94 -2.46 11.63
CA TYR A 11 4.51 -2.21 11.49
C TYR A 11 3.99 -1.49 12.73
N SER A 12 3.45 -0.28 12.56
CA SER A 12 3.09 0.63 13.66
C SER A 12 1.65 1.15 13.57
N TYR A 13 0.77 0.44 12.85
CA TYR A 13 -0.65 0.84 12.72
C TYR A 13 -1.33 1.05 14.10
N GLY A 14 -2.00 2.21 14.26
CA GLY A 14 -2.74 2.54 15.49
C GLY A 14 -1.87 2.82 16.72
N THR A 15 -0.53 2.97 16.55
CA THR A 15 0.36 3.32 17.66
C THR A 15 0.62 4.82 17.72
N ALA A 16 1.03 5.31 18.89
CA ALA A 16 1.39 6.72 19.11
C ALA A 16 2.65 7.17 18.32
N GLU A 17 3.37 6.24 17.69
CA GLU A 17 4.54 6.54 16.85
C GLU A 17 4.16 7.08 15.47
N VAL A 18 2.90 6.84 15.05
CA VAL A 18 2.38 7.30 13.75
C VAL A 18 1.92 8.74 13.87
N ALA A 19 2.54 9.63 13.11
CA ALA A 19 2.16 11.03 13.07
C ALA A 19 0.74 11.21 12.49
N PRO A 20 -0.04 12.20 12.98
CA PRO A 20 -1.31 12.55 12.37
C PRO A 20 -1.16 12.88 10.88
N SER A 21 -2.13 12.47 10.08
CA SER A 21 -2.20 12.82 8.66
C SER A 21 -2.44 14.34 8.51
N PRO A 22 -1.78 15.01 7.56
CA PRO A 22 -2.13 16.38 7.18
C PRO A 22 -3.43 16.48 6.36
N VAL A 23 -3.96 15.34 5.91
CA VAL A 23 -5.24 15.23 5.20
C VAL A 23 -6.34 14.96 6.23
N SER A 24 -7.46 15.67 6.12
CA SER A 24 -8.58 15.49 7.04
C SER A 24 -9.51 14.34 6.63
N MET A 25 -10.35 13.88 7.56
CA MET A 25 -11.42 12.92 7.26
C MET A 25 -12.43 13.47 6.26
N TRP A 26 -12.63 14.78 6.24
CA TRP A 26 -13.50 15.43 5.25
C TRP A 26 -12.92 15.32 3.82
N ASP A 27 -11.60 15.52 3.67
CA ASP A 27 -10.90 15.35 2.38
C ASP A 27 -10.96 13.89 1.93
N LEU A 28 -10.78 12.95 2.86
CA LEU A 28 -10.92 11.52 2.56
C LEU A 28 -12.31 11.18 2.00
N GLU A 29 -13.37 11.69 2.62
CA GLU A 29 -14.73 11.48 2.11
C GLU A 29 -14.92 12.14 0.72
N GLY A 30 -14.34 13.29 0.49
CA GLY A 30 -14.29 13.93 -0.84
C GLY A 30 -13.60 13.04 -1.89
N LEU A 31 -12.49 12.43 -1.55
CA LEU A 31 -11.77 11.48 -2.43
C LEU A 31 -12.61 10.22 -2.69
N LYS A 32 -13.28 9.67 -1.68
CA LYS A 32 -14.18 8.51 -1.84
C LYS A 32 -15.31 8.83 -2.81
N ILE A 33 -15.94 10.01 -2.68
CA ILE A 33 -16.98 10.48 -3.58
C ILE A 33 -16.43 10.62 -5.01
N SER A 34 -15.28 11.24 -5.18
CA SER A 34 -14.63 11.45 -6.48
C SER A 34 -14.26 10.13 -7.18
N ALA A 35 -13.84 9.12 -6.41
CA ALA A 35 -13.55 7.78 -6.91
C ALA A 35 -14.82 6.93 -7.14
N GLY A 36 -16.01 7.44 -6.77
CA GLY A 36 -17.24 6.67 -6.75
C GLY A 36 -17.14 5.43 -5.84
N PHE A 37 -16.42 5.54 -4.72
CA PHE A 37 -16.26 4.48 -3.74
C PHE A 37 -17.46 4.48 -2.79
N THR A 38 -18.20 3.38 -2.76
CA THR A 38 -19.49 3.25 -2.08
C THR A 38 -19.42 2.18 -0.98
N GLU A 39 -20.46 2.11 -0.14
CA GLU A 39 -20.62 1.01 0.82
C GLU A 39 -20.62 -0.38 0.15
N GLN A 40 -21.07 -0.47 -1.10
CA GLN A 40 -21.01 -1.72 -1.84
C GLN A 40 -19.55 -2.07 -2.17
N ASP A 41 -18.72 -1.09 -2.55
CA ASP A 41 -17.29 -1.29 -2.75
C ASP A 41 -16.60 -1.72 -1.44
N GLU A 42 -16.96 -1.13 -0.30
CA GLU A 42 -16.43 -1.57 1.01
C GLU A 42 -16.76 -3.03 1.31
N ARG A 43 -17.98 -3.49 1.01
CA ARG A 43 -18.35 -4.90 1.19
C ARG A 43 -17.54 -5.83 0.30
N TYR A 44 -17.39 -5.49 -0.99
CA TYR A 44 -16.60 -6.30 -1.91
C TYR A 44 -15.10 -6.24 -1.62
N LEU A 45 -14.61 -5.13 -1.08
CA LEU A 45 -13.24 -5.01 -0.63
C LEU A 45 -12.95 -5.92 0.57
N ARG A 46 -13.87 -6.01 1.54
CA ARG A 46 -13.77 -6.98 2.66
C ARG A 46 -13.78 -8.41 2.16
N LEU A 47 -14.68 -8.75 1.24
CA LEU A 47 -14.70 -10.07 0.62
C LEU A 47 -13.37 -10.37 -0.10
N ALA A 48 -12.80 -9.38 -0.80
CA ALA A 48 -11.48 -9.51 -1.39
C ALA A 48 -10.41 -9.81 -0.32
N GLY A 49 -10.45 -9.15 0.83
CA GLY A 49 -9.53 -9.42 1.94
C GLY A 49 -9.62 -10.85 2.47
N GLU A 50 -10.83 -11.41 2.58
CA GLU A 50 -11.03 -12.80 2.97
C GLU A 50 -10.45 -13.77 1.92
N VAL A 51 -10.65 -13.47 0.63
CA VAL A 51 -10.11 -14.27 -0.47
C VAL A 51 -8.59 -14.21 -0.52
N LEU A 52 -8.00 -13.06 -0.25
CA LEU A 52 -6.55 -12.83 -0.37
C LEU A 52 -5.76 -13.24 0.89
N ALA A 53 -6.42 -13.51 2.01
CA ALA A 53 -5.78 -13.66 3.31
C ALA A 53 -4.66 -14.72 3.36
N ASP A 54 -4.78 -15.81 2.64
CA ASP A 54 -3.79 -16.88 2.55
C ASP A 54 -2.88 -16.79 1.30
N GLN A 55 -3.03 -15.73 0.50
CA GLN A 55 -2.31 -15.54 -0.76
C GLN A 55 -1.31 -14.37 -0.71
N THR A 56 -1.29 -13.58 0.37
CA THR A 56 -0.49 -12.34 0.45
C THR A 56 1.00 -12.56 0.21
N MET A 57 1.56 -13.65 0.72
CA MET A 57 2.95 -14.02 0.48
C MET A 57 3.23 -14.26 -1.02
N GLN A 58 2.37 -15.02 -1.69
CA GLN A 58 2.51 -15.31 -3.11
C GLN A 58 2.35 -14.04 -3.97
N ILE A 59 1.43 -13.16 -3.61
CA ILE A 59 1.22 -11.88 -4.29
C ILE A 59 2.45 -11.00 -4.17
N VAL A 60 2.98 -10.85 -2.95
CA VAL A 60 4.18 -10.02 -2.70
C VAL A 60 5.41 -10.60 -3.38
N ASP A 61 5.57 -11.92 -3.39
CA ASP A 61 6.68 -12.56 -4.11
C ASP A 61 6.57 -12.33 -5.62
N HIS A 62 5.39 -12.48 -6.21
CA HIS A 62 5.14 -12.15 -7.62
C HIS A 62 5.55 -10.70 -7.94
N TRP A 63 5.17 -9.74 -7.09
CA TRP A 63 5.52 -8.34 -7.32
C TRP A 63 6.99 -8.05 -7.08
N ARG A 64 7.59 -8.60 -6.02
CA ARG A 64 8.99 -8.32 -5.64
C ARG A 64 9.99 -9.06 -6.52
N SER A 65 9.89 -10.39 -6.54
CA SER A 65 10.85 -11.25 -7.23
C SER A 65 10.54 -11.36 -8.72
N GLY A 66 9.27 -11.39 -9.09
CA GLY A 66 8.84 -11.51 -10.48
C GLY A 66 8.94 -10.21 -11.27
N ILE A 67 8.53 -9.09 -10.70
CA ILE A 67 8.37 -7.83 -11.44
C ILE A 67 9.40 -6.78 -11.02
N ILE A 68 9.41 -6.35 -9.75
CA ILE A 68 10.29 -5.26 -9.29
C ILE A 68 11.76 -5.61 -9.53
N ALA A 69 12.17 -6.85 -9.21
CA ALA A 69 13.55 -7.28 -9.35
C ALA A 69 14.04 -7.30 -10.81
N SER A 70 13.13 -7.49 -11.78
CA SER A 70 13.43 -7.51 -13.22
C SER A 70 13.54 -6.11 -13.84
N VAL A 71 13.07 -5.07 -13.14
CA VAL A 71 13.06 -3.68 -13.61
C VAL A 71 14.13 -2.87 -12.87
N PRO A 72 15.29 -2.55 -13.50
CA PRO A 72 16.46 -2.00 -12.79
C PRO A 72 16.17 -0.72 -11.99
N HIS A 73 15.37 0.22 -12.53
CA HIS A 73 15.04 1.46 -11.84
C HIS A 73 14.09 1.27 -10.65
N LEU A 74 13.33 0.17 -10.58
CA LEU A 74 12.55 -0.20 -9.41
C LEU A 74 13.39 -1.01 -8.40
N ALA A 75 14.18 -1.96 -8.88
CA ALA A 75 15.01 -2.83 -8.04
C ALA A 75 16.00 -2.05 -7.17
N ARG A 76 16.56 -0.93 -7.66
CA ARG A 76 17.52 -0.09 -6.93
C ARG A 76 17.01 0.40 -5.58
N HIS A 77 15.69 0.52 -5.39
CA HIS A 77 15.10 1.02 -4.14
C HIS A 77 15.19 0.03 -2.97
N SER A 78 15.62 -1.19 -3.23
CA SER A 78 15.87 -2.24 -2.23
C SER A 78 17.30 -2.82 -2.32
N ARG A 79 18.22 -2.04 -2.90
CA ARG A 79 19.62 -2.41 -3.06
C ARG A 79 20.54 -1.37 -2.44
N THR A 80 21.75 -1.80 -2.10
CA THR A 80 22.84 -0.90 -1.69
C THR A 80 23.26 0.01 -2.85
N PRO A 81 24.04 1.08 -2.59
CA PRO A 81 24.62 1.91 -3.66
C PRO A 81 25.43 1.11 -4.69
N GLU A 82 26.06 -0.01 -4.27
CA GLU A 82 26.83 -0.91 -5.13
C GLU A 82 25.95 -1.88 -5.93
N GLY A 83 24.62 -1.84 -5.72
CA GLY A 83 23.66 -2.65 -6.45
C GLY A 83 23.33 -4.03 -5.84
N ASN A 84 23.81 -4.33 -4.63
CA ASN A 84 23.53 -5.61 -3.96
C ASN A 84 22.15 -5.55 -3.27
N PRO A 85 21.36 -6.64 -3.30
CA PRO A 85 20.15 -6.76 -2.50
C PRO A 85 20.44 -6.58 -1.00
N ILE A 86 19.47 -6.05 -0.25
CA ILE A 86 19.55 -5.92 1.22
C ILE A 86 18.54 -6.92 1.82
N PRO A 87 18.97 -8.15 2.19
CA PRO A 87 18.05 -9.24 2.55
C PRO A 87 17.17 -8.93 3.74
N GLU A 88 17.71 -8.32 4.80
CA GLU A 88 16.97 -7.99 6.03
C GLU A 88 15.89 -6.95 5.76
N TYR A 89 16.20 -5.95 4.94
CA TYR A 89 15.22 -4.95 4.49
C TYR A 89 14.11 -5.59 3.66
N LEU A 90 14.46 -6.47 2.72
CA LEU A 90 13.48 -7.17 1.90
C LEU A 90 12.58 -8.06 2.76
N ALA A 91 13.13 -8.82 3.71
CA ALA A 91 12.35 -9.67 4.60
C ALA A 91 11.32 -8.84 5.40
N ALA A 92 11.77 -7.78 6.09
CA ALA A 92 10.89 -6.93 6.88
C ALA A 92 9.85 -6.18 6.02
N SER A 93 10.29 -5.62 4.88
CA SER A 93 9.38 -4.87 3.99
C SER A 93 8.36 -5.77 3.29
N ASN A 94 8.69 -7.03 3.01
CA ASN A 94 7.75 -7.98 2.43
C ASN A 94 6.61 -8.32 3.40
N LEU A 95 6.90 -8.52 4.69
CA LEU A 95 5.88 -8.73 5.71
C LEU A 95 4.94 -7.52 5.83
N ARG A 96 5.50 -6.30 5.83
CA ARG A 96 4.70 -5.08 5.83
C ARG A 96 3.85 -4.93 4.57
N PHE A 97 4.37 -5.35 3.42
CA PHE A 97 3.64 -5.31 2.15
C PHE A 97 2.48 -6.31 2.12
N GLN A 98 2.68 -7.51 2.67
CA GLN A 98 1.62 -8.50 2.87
C GLN A 98 0.52 -7.95 3.77
N GLN A 99 0.90 -7.33 4.90
CA GLN A 99 -0.04 -6.72 5.83
C GLN A 99 -0.80 -5.55 5.18
N TRP A 100 -0.13 -4.73 4.35
CA TRP A 100 -0.77 -3.63 3.64
C TRP A 100 -1.89 -4.11 2.68
N ILE A 101 -1.74 -5.27 2.05
CA ILE A 101 -2.81 -5.86 1.23
C ILE A 101 -4.05 -6.12 2.10
N LEU A 102 -3.86 -6.71 3.27
CA LEU A 102 -4.95 -6.98 4.20
C LEU A 102 -5.54 -5.70 4.80
N ASP A 103 -4.70 -4.75 5.18
CA ASP A 103 -5.15 -3.46 5.72
C ASP A 103 -5.94 -2.66 4.67
N THR A 104 -5.56 -2.72 3.40
CA THR A 104 -6.32 -2.14 2.29
C THR A 104 -7.73 -2.69 2.21
N CYS A 105 -7.89 -3.99 2.43
CA CYS A 105 -9.16 -4.68 2.27
C CYS A 105 -10.04 -4.69 3.54
N LEU A 106 -9.42 -4.79 4.72
CA LEU A 106 -10.12 -5.16 5.94
C LEU A 106 -10.22 -4.03 6.99
N ARG A 107 -9.34 -3.00 6.91
CA ARG A 107 -9.39 -1.88 7.85
C ARG A 107 -10.53 -0.93 7.53
N ALA A 108 -11.17 -0.39 8.58
CA ALA A 108 -12.06 0.74 8.42
C ALA A 108 -11.26 1.96 7.96
N HIS A 109 -11.83 2.78 7.10
CA HIS A 109 -11.24 4.04 6.67
C HIS A 109 -11.49 5.13 7.73
N ASP A 110 -10.92 4.93 8.92
CA ASP A 110 -10.98 5.82 10.07
C ASP A 110 -9.71 6.71 10.20
N GLN A 111 -9.61 7.46 11.29
CA GLN A 111 -8.46 8.34 11.52
C GLN A 111 -7.14 7.57 11.65
N ASP A 112 -7.14 6.39 12.28
CA ASP A 112 -5.93 5.57 12.41
C ASP A 112 -5.47 5.05 11.05
N TRP A 113 -6.41 4.65 10.20
CA TRP A 113 -6.11 4.26 8.83
C TRP A 113 -5.54 5.44 8.03
N LEU A 114 -6.15 6.62 8.13
CA LEU A 114 -5.68 7.83 7.44
C LEU A 114 -4.28 8.25 7.88
N ASN A 115 -4.00 8.21 9.19
CA ASN A 115 -2.68 8.45 9.75
C ASN A 115 -1.66 7.44 9.22
N TYR A 116 -2.05 6.17 9.12
CA TYR A 116 -1.15 5.13 8.63
C TYR A 116 -0.89 5.23 7.13
N GLN A 117 -1.84 5.71 6.34
CA GLN A 117 -1.58 6.04 4.92
C GLN A 117 -0.52 7.14 4.78
N HIS A 118 -0.55 8.16 5.63
CA HIS A 118 0.50 9.17 5.68
C HIS A 118 1.85 8.56 6.07
N GLU A 119 1.90 7.69 7.06
CA GLU A 119 3.11 6.97 7.46
C GLU A 119 3.70 6.15 6.30
N ILE A 120 2.87 5.41 5.57
CA ILE A 120 3.30 4.65 4.39
C ILE A 120 3.91 5.57 3.33
N ALA A 121 3.26 6.71 3.06
CA ALA A 121 3.77 7.69 2.11
C ALA A 121 5.14 8.24 2.53
N LEU A 122 5.31 8.63 3.80
CA LEU A 122 6.59 9.10 4.35
C LEU A 122 7.71 8.06 4.20
N ARG A 123 7.40 6.76 4.30
CA ARG A 123 8.36 5.66 4.09
C ARG A 123 8.84 5.52 2.65
N HIS A 124 8.18 6.16 1.70
CA HIS A 124 8.63 6.26 0.31
C HIS A 124 9.41 7.54 0.01
N THR A 125 9.33 8.55 0.88
CA THR A 125 10.04 9.84 0.74
C THR A 125 11.35 9.86 1.52
N ALA A 126 12.18 10.89 1.29
CA ALA A 126 13.43 11.11 2.02
C ALA A 126 13.22 11.33 3.54
N ALA A 127 11.98 11.59 3.97
CA ALA A 127 11.67 11.77 5.38
C ALA A 127 11.90 10.48 6.20
N LYS A 128 11.49 9.29 5.68
CA LYS A 128 11.57 8.03 6.44
C LYS A 128 12.13 6.83 5.67
N LYS A 129 12.33 6.90 4.35
CA LYS A 129 12.64 5.76 3.46
C LYS A 129 13.65 4.74 4.03
N ASN A 130 14.79 5.18 4.51
CA ASN A 130 15.87 4.31 4.99
C ASN A 130 15.95 4.24 6.53
N LYS A 131 15.20 5.11 7.22
CA LYS A 131 15.37 5.29 8.67
C LYS A 131 14.77 4.17 9.49
N LEU A 132 13.61 3.66 9.06
CA LEU A 132 12.90 2.61 9.79
C LEU A 132 13.73 1.33 9.92
N ASP A 133 14.39 0.92 8.85
CA ASP A 133 15.13 -0.34 8.76
C ASP A 133 16.66 -0.11 8.92
N GLY A 134 17.12 1.13 9.13
CA GLY A 134 18.54 1.45 9.30
C GLY A 134 19.42 1.10 8.09
N VAL A 135 18.87 1.14 6.88
CA VAL A 135 19.55 0.69 5.66
C VAL A 135 20.05 1.84 4.80
N GLN A 136 21.04 1.55 3.96
CA GLN A 136 21.53 2.48 2.94
C GLN A 136 21.09 2.02 1.56
N SER A 137 20.04 2.65 1.05
CA SER A 137 19.48 2.47 -0.29
C SER A 137 19.23 3.85 -0.92
N THR A 138 18.49 3.93 -2.02
CA THR A 138 18.09 5.23 -2.59
C THR A 138 17.34 6.08 -1.54
N ALA A 139 17.57 7.38 -1.56
CA ALA A 139 17.01 8.30 -0.54
C ALA A 139 15.47 8.33 -0.53
N TYR A 140 14.84 8.09 -1.67
CA TYR A 140 13.38 8.07 -1.83
C TYR A 140 12.98 7.18 -3.02
N VAL A 141 11.70 6.84 -3.11
CA VAL A 141 11.09 6.24 -4.30
C VAL A 141 10.38 7.36 -5.06
N PRO A 142 10.72 7.65 -6.33
CA PRO A 142 10.03 8.69 -7.10
C PRO A 142 8.53 8.41 -7.20
N PHE A 143 7.70 9.45 -7.03
CA PHE A 143 6.24 9.26 -7.06
C PHE A 143 5.74 8.69 -8.39
N ARG A 144 6.37 9.07 -9.52
CA ARG A 144 6.07 8.47 -10.83
C ARG A 144 6.22 6.95 -10.85
N ASP A 145 7.20 6.41 -10.10
CA ASP A 145 7.44 4.96 -10.05
C ASP A 145 6.37 4.27 -9.20
N VAL A 146 5.89 4.95 -8.14
CA VAL A 146 4.74 4.50 -7.34
C VAL A 146 3.47 4.48 -8.21
N ILE A 147 3.17 5.57 -8.94
CA ILE A 147 2.01 5.66 -9.84
C ILE A 147 2.04 4.54 -10.88
N ALA A 148 3.19 4.35 -11.55
CA ALA A 148 3.33 3.33 -12.59
C ALA A 148 3.14 1.91 -12.03
N PHE A 149 3.64 1.64 -10.82
CA PHE A 149 3.53 0.31 -10.21
C PHE A 149 2.09 -0.01 -9.75
N ILE A 150 1.26 0.99 -9.47
CA ILE A 150 -0.18 0.79 -9.20
C ILE A 150 -0.88 0.10 -10.38
N ALA A 151 -0.51 0.42 -11.62
CA ALA A 151 -1.07 -0.26 -12.79
C ALA A 151 -0.77 -1.77 -12.77
N VAL A 152 0.46 -2.15 -12.41
CA VAL A 152 0.87 -3.56 -12.27
C VAL A 152 0.06 -4.25 -11.17
N MET A 153 -0.09 -3.63 -9.99
CA MET A 153 -0.88 -4.17 -8.89
C MET A 153 -2.34 -4.41 -9.29
N ASN A 154 -2.94 -3.45 -10.00
CA ASN A 154 -4.32 -3.57 -10.45
C ASN A 154 -4.50 -4.69 -11.46
N GLU A 155 -3.63 -4.79 -12.45
CA GLU A 155 -3.72 -5.80 -13.50
C GLU A 155 -3.49 -7.21 -12.97
N THR A 156 -2.53 -7.40 -12.07
CA THR A 156 -2.13 -8.71 -11.57
C THR A 156 -2.99 -9.24 -10.43
N MET A 157 -3.86 -8.41 -9.83
CA MET A 157 -4.68 -8.82 -8.68
C MET A 157 -5.82 -9.78 -9.04
N LYS A 158 -6.43 -9.60 -10.20
CA LYS A 158 -7.67 -10.33 -10.57
C LYS A 158 -7.57 -11.86 -10.52
N PRO A 159 -6.49 -12.51 -10.97
CA PRO A 159 -6.32 -13.96 -10.84
C PRO A 159 -6.36 -14.46 -9.39
N TYR A 160 -5.79 -13.70 -8.44
CA TYR A 160 -5.82 -14.05 -7.02
C TYR A 160 -7.23 -13.94 -6.45
N LEU A 161 -8.00 -12.92 -6.85
CA LEU A 161 -9.42 -12.79 -6.47
C LEU A 161 -10.29 -13.92 -7.01
N ALA A 162 -9.94 -14.51 -8.14
CA ALA A 162 -10.66 -15.62 -8.75
C ALA A 162 -10.33 -17.00 -8.13
N ALA A 163 -9.31 -17.09 -7.26
CA ALA A 163 -8.75 -18.37 -6.81
C ALA A 163 -9.69 -19.18 -5.88
N LYS A 164 -10.74 -18.58 -5.32
CA LYS A 164 -11.64 -19.24 -4.34
C LYS A 164 -13.02 -19.62 -4.91
N GLY A 165 -13.18 -19.62 -6.22
CA GLY A 165 -14.39 -20.10 -6.88
C GLY A 165 -15.60 -19.16 -6.82
N HIS A 166 -15.38 -17.88 -6.55
CA HIS A 166 -16.42 -16.86 -6.67
C HIS A 166 -16.88 -16.70 -8.13
N SER A 167 -18.10 -16.22 -8.32
CA SER A 167 -18.63 -15.91 -9.64
C SER A 167 -17.81 -14.83 -10.34
N ILE A 168 -17.82 -14.83 -11.68
CA ILE A 168 -17.12 -13.79 -12.48
C ILE A 168 -17.58 -12.40 -12.05
N GLU A 169 -18.87 -12.21 -11.77
CA GLU A 169 -19.41 -10.93 -11.33
C GLU A 169 -18.86 -10.50 -9.97
N GLU A 170 -18.78 -11.41 -8.99
CA GLU A 170 -18.19 -11.11 -7.67
C GLU A 170 -16.70 -10.78 -7.78
N VAL A 171 -15.95 -11.53 -8.59
CA VAL A 171 -14.53 -11.25 -8.87
C VAL A 171 -14.37 -9.85 -9.49
N ASP A 172 -15.21 -9.48 -10.46
CA ASP A 172 -15.17 -8.17 -11.09
C ASP A 172 -15.52 -7.04 -10.10
N ARG A 173 -16.45 -7.29 -9.20
CA ARG A 173 -16.80 -6.30 -8.14
C ARG A 173 -15.68 -6.15 -7.12
N MET A 174 -15.10 -7.24 -6.63
CA MET A 174 -13.92 -7.23 -5.75
C MET A 174 -12.75 -6.49 -6.41
N HIS A 175 -12.46 -6.79 -7.67
CA HIS A 175 -11.38 -6.14 -8.40
C HIS A 175 -11.61 -4.64 -8.58
N ARG A 176 -12.83 -4.21 -8.93
CA ARG A 176 -13.17 -2.78 -9.01
C ARG A 176 -13.02 -2.06 -7.67
N ALA A 177 -13.48 -2.68 -6.58
CA ALA A 177 -13.33 -2.14 -5.24
C ALA A 177 -11.85 -1.99 -4.85
N TRP A 178 -11.02 -3.00 -5.15
CA TRP A 178 -9.58 -2.94 -4.99
C TRP A 178 -8.96 -1.77 -5.76
N CYS A 179 -9.24 -1.64 -7.06
CA CYS A 179 -8.70 -0.56 -7.89
C CYS A 179 -9.05 0.82 -7.34
N LYS A 180 -10.30 1.03 -6.90
CA LYS A 180 -10.73 2.30 -6.29
C LYS A 180 -10.01 2.57 -4.96
N ALA A 181 -9.91 1.57 -4.09
CA ALA A 181 -9.25 1.70 -2.79
C ALA A 181 -7.76 2.08 -2.96
N ILE A 182 -7.06 1.44 -3.88
CA ILE A 182 -5.65 1.78 -4.17
C ILE A 182 -5.52 3.19 -4.78
N GLN A 183 -6.45 3.58 -5.65
CA GLN A 183 -6.42 4.91 -6.24
C GLN A 183 -6.64 6.01 -5.19
N ILE A 184 -7.51 5.79 -4.20
CA ILE A 184 -7.69 6.69 -3.06
C ILE A 184 -6.39 6.77 -2.24
N GLN A 185 -5.75 5.64 -1.94
CA GLN A 185 -4.47 5.63 -1.21
C GLN A 185 -3.38 6.39 -1.99
N LEU A 186 -3.30 6.20 -3.31
CA LEU A 186 -2.35 6.91 -4.16
C LEU A 186 -2.57 8.43 -4.10
N ALA A 187 -3.81 8.89 -4.12
CA ALA A 187 -4.14 10.30 -3.96
C ALA A 187 -3.69 10.84 -2.59
N LEU A 188 -3.95 10.09 -1.50
CA LEU A 188 -3.46 10.45 -0.16
C LEU A 188 -1.94 10.53 -0.10
N TRP A 189 -1.23 9.58 -0.73
CA TRP A 189 0.23 9.55 -0.74
C TRP A 189 0.84 10.72 -1.52
N ALA A 190 0.15 11.24 -2.54
CA ALA A 190 0.59 12.39 -3.30
C ALA A 190 0.92 13.59 -2.41
N ARG A 191 0.15 13.78 -1.32
CA ARG A 191 0.37 14.88 -0.35
C ARG A 191 1.79 14.91 0.22
N SER A 192 2.40 13.75 0.46
CA SER A 192 3.76 13.66 1.01
C SER A 192 4.87 13.96 -0.02
N TYR A 193 4.52 14.03 -1.29
CA TYR A 193 5.44 14.37 -2.39
C TYR A 193 5.29 15.82 -2.87
N THR A 194 4.25 16.52 -2.42
CA THR A 194 4.07 17.95 -2.72
C THR A 194 4.95 18.79 -1.83
N ASP A 195 5.46 19.90 -2.36
CA ASP A 195 6.26 20.85 -1.58
C ASP A 195 5.37 21.53 -0.53
N ALA A 196 5.72 21.38 0.75
CA ALA A 196 4.98 21.98 1.87
C ALA A 196 4.97 23.52 1.82
N THR A 197 5.88 24.14 1.05
CA THR A 197 5.94 25.61 0.88
C THR A 197 4.95 26.13 -0.17
N LYS A 198 4.36 25.25 -0.97
CA LYS A 198 3.29 25.58 -1.93
C LYS A 198 1.97 25.07 -1.38
N GLU A 199 1.48 25.73 -0.32
CA GLU A 199 0.10 25.55 0.11
C GLU A 199 -0.84 25.98 -1.00
N THR A 200 -1.25 25.04 -1.80
CA THR A 200 -2.49 25.17 -2.55
C THR A 200 -3.61 24.74 -1.63
N SER A 201 -4.61 25.60 -1.45
CA SER A 201 -5.82 25.32 -0.66
C SER A 201 -6.67 24.15 -1.19
N GLU A 202 -6.19 23.46 -2.18
CA GLU A 202 -6.90 22.43 -2.93
C GLU A 202 -6.37 21.01 -2.67
N TRP A 203 -5.69 20.85 -1.56
CA TRP A 203 -5.31 19.48 -1.18
C TRP A 203 -6.13 18.99 -0.05
#